data_fe44ba279aa0bc392ad4957aa76cd746
#
_entry.id   fe44ba279aa0bc392ad4957aa76cd746
#
_cell.length_a   1.000
_cell.length_b   1.000
_cell.length_c   1.000
_cell.angle_alpha   90.00
_cell.angle_beta   90.00
_cell.angle_gamma   90.00
#
_symmetry.space_group_name_H-M   'P 1'
#
loop_
_entity.id
_entity.type
_entity.pdbx_description
1 polymer ?
#
loop_
_entity_poly.entity_id
_entity_poly.type
_entity_poly.pdbx_seq_one_letter_code
_entity_poly.pdbx_strand_id
1 'polypeptide(L)'
;MNKVVIDDKKILFIDESYNASPVTMKICIDYFYELELQNNQKKYIILGEMNELGKLSKMYHQDVIKQILHYKFENVILCGNLFKSLLKKMKTETDQINCLLDENEIMQFLKKNIHNNDIILIKGSNSTKVNKLANMLNANKE
;
A
#
# COMPACT_ATOMS: atom_id res chain seq x y z
N MET A 1 15.38 2.47 3.74
CA MET A 1 14.23 2.32 4.64
C MET A 1 14.33 3.37 5.73
N ASN A 2 13.31 4.18 5.86
CA ASN A 2 13.28 5.26 6.84
C ASN A 2 12.57 4.83 8.12
N LYS A 3 12.92 5.47 9.23
CA LYS A 3 12.20 5.31 10.49
C LYS A 3 11.26 6.50 10.66
N VAL A 4 9.99 6.22 10.91
CA VAL A 4 8.96 7.25 11.12
C VAL A 4 8.21 6.93 12.41
N VAL A 5 7.51 7.93 12.94
CA VAL A 5 6.73 7.79 14.18
C VAL A 5 5.26 8.02 13.86
N ILE A 6 4.41 7.08 14.28
CA ILE A 6 2.96 7.20 14.23
C ILE A 6 2.43 6.96 15.64
N ASP A 7 1.87 8.00 16.28
CA ASP A 7 1.33 7.91 17.64
C ASP A 7 2.26 7.16 18.62
N ASP A 8 3.48 7.66 18.78
CA ASP A 8 4.51 7.09 19.67
C ASP A 8 5.10 5.74 19.21
N LYS A 9 4.60 5.16 18.13
CA LYS A 9 5.12 3.90 17.58
C LYS A 9 6.18 4.16 16.52
N LYS A 10 7.28 3.47 16.64
CA LYS A 10 8.40 3.58 15.68
C LYS A 10 8.24 2.54 14.58
N ILE A 11 8.11 3.00 13.36
CA ILE A 11 7.75 2.19 12.20
C ILE A 11 8.86 2.29 11.16
N LEU A 12 9.09 1.19 10.44
CA LEU A 12 9.97 1.19 9.28
C LEU A 12 9.14 1.53 8.04
N PHE A 13 9.60 2.48 7.23
CA PHE A 13 8.84 3.00 6.10
C PHE A 13 9.66 2.94 4.81
N ILE A 14 9.08 2.30 3.79
CA ILE A 14 9.62 2.25 2.44
C ILE A 14 8.73 3.12 1.56
N ASP A 15 9.26 4.26 1.14
CA ASP A 15 8.53 5.23 0.32
C ASP A 15 8.83 5.03 -1.16
N GLU A 16 7.86 4.50 -1.89
CA GLU A 16 7.87 4.34 -3.34
C GLU A 16 6.69 5.10 -3.97
N SER A 17 6.23 6.16 -3.31
CA SER A 17 4.99 6.85 -3.66
C SER A 17 5.13 7.87 -4.80
N TYR A 18 6.29 8.02 -5.38
CA TYR A 18 6.57 9.06 -6.37
C TYR A 18 6.44 8.58 -7.81
N ASN A 19 6.33 7.28 -8.04
CA ASN A 19 6.19 6.70 -9.38
C ASN A 19 5.57 5.31 -9.29
N ALA A 20 4.70 5.00 -10.26
CA ALA A 20 4.14 3.66 -10.40
C ALA A 20 3.81 3.36 -11.86
N SER A 21 4.40 2.29 -12.36
CA SER A 21 4.06 1.67 -13.64
C SER A 21 3.72 0.21 -13.38
N PRO A 22 3.11 -0.50 -14.35
CA PRO A 22 2.83 -1.92 -14.18
C PRO A 22 4.08 -2.74 -13.82
N VAL A 23 5.21 -2.46 -14.46
CA VAL A 23 6.47 -3.17 -14.22
C VAL A 23 7.01 -2.84 -12.82
N THR A 24 7.11 -1.56 -12.47
CA THR A 24 7.68 -1.17 -11.18
C THR A 24 6.77 -1.58 -10.02
N MET A 25 5.47 -1.56 -10.23
CA MET A 25 4.51 -2.03 -9.23
C MET A 25 4.73 -3.52 -8.93
N LYS A 26 4.81 -4.34 -9.98
CA LYS A 26 5.03 -5.78 -9.84
C LYS A 26 6.33 -6.08 -9.10
N ILE A 27 7.43 -5.44 -9.50
CA ILE A 27 8.75 -5.64 -8.89
C ILE A 27 8.71 -5.25 -7.41
N CYS A 28 8.06 -4.14 -7.09
CA CYS A 28 7.99 -3.65 -5.73
C CYS A 28 7.19 -4.58 -4.82
N ILE A 29 6.09 -5.12 -5.33
CA ILE A 29 5.28 -6.10 -4.58
C ILE A 29 6.08 -7.38 -4.35
N ASP A 30 6.77 -7.88 -5.38
CA ASP A 30 7.65 -9.06 -5.26
C ASP A 30 8.73 -8.83 -4.19
N TYR A 31 9.40 -7.70 -4.25
CA TYR A 31 10.43 -7.33 -3.29
C TYR A 31 9.89 -7.32 -1.86
N PHE A 32 8.74 -6.69 -1.66
CA PHE A 32 8.15 -6.58 -0.32
C PHE A 32 7.70 -7.93 0.22
N TYR A 33 7.22 -8.80 -0.65
CA TYR A 33 6.87 -10.17 -0.27
C TYR A 33 8.09 -10.94 0.21
N GLU A 34 9.22 -10.83 -0.49
CA GLU A 34 10.46 -11.53 -0.16
C GLU A 34 11.19 -10.97 1.05
N LEU A 35 10.83 -9.76 1.49
CA LEU A 35 11.48 -9.13 2.63
C LEU A 35 11.25 -9.94 3.89
N GLU A 36 12.35 -10.36 4.54
CA GLU A 36 12.27 -11.14 5.76
C GLU A 36 11.84 -10.30 6.95
N LEU A 37 10.94 -10.84 7.76
CA LEU A 37 10.45 -10.20 8.97
C LEU A 37 11.24 -10.69 10.19
N GLN A 38 11.47 -9.78 11.13
CA GLN A 38 11.92 -10.12 12.47
C GLN A 38 10.71 -10.53 13.33
N ASN A 39 10.99 -11.03 14.53
CA ASN A 39 9.93 -11.45 15.45
C ASN A 39 8.94 -10.30 15.72
N ASN A 40 7.66 -10.62 15.63
CA ASN A 40 6.55 -9.69 15.89
C ASN A 40 6.43 -8.52 14.92
N GLN A 41 7.14 -8.52 13.79
CA GLN A 41 6.95 -7.54 12.74
C GLN A 41 5.80 -7.95 11.81
N LYS A 42 5.02 -6.96 11.37
CA LYS A 42 4.01 -7.15 10.33
C LYS A 42 4.30 -6.24 9.16
N LYS A 43 3.93 -6.71 7.97
CA LYS A 43 4.01 -5.94 6.74
C LYS A 43 2.67 -5.28 6.45
N TYR A 44 2.70 -3.99 6.14
CA TYR A 44 1.56 -3.25 5.61
C TYR A 44 1.91 -2.77 4.21
N ILE A 45 1.19 -3.25 3.21
CA ILE A 45 1.38 -2.80 1.83
C ILE A 45 0.24 -1.88 1.43
N ILE A 46 0.58 -0.66 1.05
CA ILE A 46 -0.36 0.40 0.70
C ILE A 46 -0.11 0.81 -0.74
N LEU A 47 -1.07 0.51 -1.60
CA LEU A 47 -0.94 0.73 -3.03
C LEU A 47 -1.97 1.73 -3.53
N GLY A 48 -1.50 2.76 -4.21
CA GLY A 48 -2.31 3.70 -4.95
C GLY A 48 -2.42 3.30 -6.41
N GLU A 49 -3.28 4.00 -7.13
CA GLU A 49 -3.51 3.72 -8.53
C GLU A 49 -2.35 4.20 -9.42
N MET A 50 -2.24 3.58 -10.59
CA MET A 50 -1.28 3.96 -11.62
C MET A 50 -1.97 4.88 -12.61
N ASN A 51 -1.33 6.03 -12.89
CA ASN A 51 -1.86 7.02 -13.83
C ASN A 51 -1.44 6.72 -15.27
N GLU A 52 -2.17 7.30 -16.22
CA GLU A 52 -1.81 7.36 -17.64
C GLU A 52 -1.67 6.00 -18.34
N LEU A 53 -2.46 5.01 -17.93
CA LEU A 53 -2.45 3.69 -18.54
C LEU A 53 -3.50 3.52 -19.65
N GLY A 54 -4.36 4.52 -19.83
CA GLY A 54 -5.36 4.52 -20.90
C GLY A 54 -6.30 3.32 -20.85
N LYS A 55 -6.50 2.68 -21.99
CA LYS A 55 -7.43 1.55 -22.12
C LYS A 55 -7.03 0.31 -21.33
N LEU A 56 -5.76 0.17 -21.00
CA LEU A 56 -5.22 -0.98 -20.27
C LEU A 56 -5.26 -0.80 -18.76
N SER A 57 -5.75 0.34 -18.28
CA SER A 57 -5.75 0.66 -16.85
C SER A 57 -6.45 -0.41 -16.00
N LYS A 58 -7.64 -0.85 -16.40
CA LYS A 58 -8.36 -1.89 -15.65
C LYS A 58 -7.58 -3.18 -15.57
N MET A 59 -7.01 -3.62 -16.69
CA MET A 59 -6.24 -4.87 -16.77
C MET A 59 -5.04 -4.82 -15.80
N TYR A 60 -4.26 -3.75 -15.86
CA TYR A 60 -3.08 -3.63 -15.03
C TYR A 60 -3.41 -3.54 -13.54
N HIS A 61 -4.50 -2.86 -13.19
CA HIS A 61 -4.94 -2.81 -11.78
C HIS A 61 -5.51 -4.15 -11.32
N GLN A 62 -6.18 -4.91 -12.19
CA GLN A 62 -6.58 -6.28 -11.90
C GLN A 62 -5.36 -7.17 -11.65
N ASP A 63 -4.31 -7.02 -12.44
CA ASP A 63 -3.06 -7.78 -12.26
C ASP A 63 -2.44 -7.52 -10.88
N VAL A 64 -2.48 -6.27 -10.41
CA VAL A 64 -2.02 -5.93 -9.05
C VAL A 64 -2.84 -6.68 -8.00
N ILE A 65 -4.16 -6.67 -8.13
CA ILE A 65 -5.04 -7.37 -7.17
C ILE A 65 -4.74 -8.87 -7.19
N LYS A 66 -4.59 -9.47 -8.36
CA LYS A 66 -4.27 -10.89 -8.49
C LYS A 66 -2.94 -11.25 -7.82
N GLN A 67 -1.93 -10.40 -7.99
CA GLN A 67 -0.62 -10.60 -7.37
C GLN A 67 -0.71 -10.54 -5.84
N ILE A 68 -1.42 -9.55 -5.32
CA ILE A 68 -1.67 -9.40 -3.87
C ILE A 68 -2.38 -10.64 -3.30
N LEU A 69 -3.39 -11.12 -4.00
CA LEU A 69 -4.13 -12.31 -3.57
C LEU A 69 -3.27 -13.58 -3.63
N HIS A 70 -2.43 -13.69 -4.66
CA HIS A 70 -1.52 -14.83 -4.82
C HIS A 70 -0.53 -14.90 -3.66
N TYR A 71 0.04 -13.78 -3.24
CA TYR A 71 1.01 -13.73 -2.16
C TYR A 71 0.39 -13.78 -0.76
N LYS A 72 -0.91 -13.58 -0.63
CA LYS A 72 -1.64 -13.64 0.65
C LYS A 72 -1.05 -12.73 1.72
N PHE A 73 -0.77 -11.48 1.35
CA PHE A 73 -0.37 -10.48 2.33
C PHE A 73 -1.45 -10.33 3.42
N GLU A 74 -1.04 -10.17 4.66
CA GLU A 74 -1.99 -10.07 5.79
C GLU A 74 -2.63 -8.68 5.94
N ASN A 75 -1.91 -7.62 5.55
CA ASN A 75 -2.38 -6.24 5.72
C ASN A 75 -2.19 -5.46 4.43
N VAL A 76 -3.25 -5.36 3.65
CA VAL A 76 -3.25 -4.67 2.35
C VAL A 76 -4.23 -3.51 2.40
N ILE A 77 -3.78 -2.35 1.94
CA ILE A 77 -4.63 -1.20 1.69
C ILE A 77 -4.51 -0.83 0.22
N LEU A 78 -5.63 -0.86 -0.48
CA LEU A 78 -5.72 -0.39 -1.86
C LEU A 78 -6.46 0.95 -1.84
N CYS A 79 -5.84 1.98 -2.40
CA CYS A 79 -6.37 3.33 -2.35
C CYS A 79 -6.84 3.78 -3.74
N GLY A 80 -8.12 4.06 -3.85
CA GLY A 80 -8.70 4.64 -5.05
C GLY A 80 -9.99 3.95 -5.52
N ASN A 81 -10.78 4.69 -6.30
CA ASN A 81 -12.07 4.23 -6.78
C ASN A 81 -11.99 3.07 -7.76
N LEU A 82 -10.95 3.04 -8.60
CA LEU A 82 -10.76 1.96 -9.55
C LEU A 82 -10.49 0.64 -8.84
N PHE A 83 -9.61 0.63 -7.85
CA PHE A 83 -9.37 -0.56 -7.04
C PHE A 83 -10.65 -1.02 -6.35
N LYS A 84 -11.40 -0.08 -5.78
CA LYS A 84 -12.66 -0.39 -5.10
C LYS A 84 -13.65 -1.06 -6.04
N SER A 85 -13.82 -0.51 -7.24
CA SER A 85 -14.70 -1.04 -8.27
C SER A 85 -14.28 -2.44 -8.72
N LEU A 86 -12.99 -2.65 -8.95
CA LEU A 86 -12.45 -3.93 -9.40
C LEU A 86 -12.58 -5.02 -8.35
N LEU A 87 -12.30 -4.71 -7.09
CA LEU A 87 -12.50 -5.68 -5.99
C LEU A 87 -13.94 -6.17 -5.93
N LYS A 88 -14.88 -5.23 -6.07
CA LYS A 88 -16.30 -5.55 -6.06
C LYS A 88 -16.68 -6.48 -7.22
N LYS A 89 -16.17 -6.21 -8.42
CA LYS A 89 -16.43 -7.03 -9.62
C LYS A 89 -15.79 -8.41 -9.53
N MET A 90 -14.63 -8.49 -8.94
CA MET A 90 -13.91 -9.76 -8.79
C MET A 90 -14.52 -10.65 -7.71
N LYS A 91 -15.52 -10.15 -6.99
CA LYS A 91 -16.18 -10.85 -5.87
C LYS A 91 -15.18 -11.44 -4.88
N THR A 92 -14.11 -10.68 -4.64
CA THR A 92 -13.07 -11.07 -3.72
C THR A 92 -13.47 -10.63 -2.33
N GLU A 93 -13.76 -11.58 -1.46
CA GLU A 93 -14.00 -11.34 -0.06
C GLU A 93 -12.77 -11.78 0.71
N THR A 94 -12.08 -10.82 1.31
CA THR A 94 -10.95 -11.10 2.18
C THR A 94 -10.83 -9.99 3.20
N ASP A 95 -10.64 -10.38 4.46
CA ASP A 95 -10.44 -9.43 5.55
C ASP A 95 -9.05 -8.77 5.50
N GLN A 96 -8.13 -9.28 4.68
CA GLN A 96 -6.79 -8.75 4.55
C GLN A 96 -6.72 -7.50 3.66
N ILE A 97 -7.70 -7.29 2.78
CA ILE A 97 -7.70 -6.15 1.87
C ILE A 97 -8.71 -5.11 2.31
N ASN A 98 -8.22 -3.92 2.63
CA ASN A 98 -9.05 -2.75 2.92
C ASN A 98 -8.94 -1.77 1.75
N CYS A 99 -10.07 -1.33 1.22
CA CYS A 99 -10.10 -0.33 0.17
C CYS A 99 -10.51 1.00 0.78
N LEU A 100 -9.56 1.93 0.87
CA LEU A 100 -9.75 3.25 1.48
C LEU A 100 -9.55 4.32 0.41
N LEU A 101 -10.20 5.47 0.59
CA LEU A 101 -10.28 6.45 -0.49
C LEU A 101 -9.30 7.62 -0.37
N ASP A 102 -8.81 7.92 0.82
CA ASP A 102 -7.91 9.04 1.00
C ASP A 102 -6.90 8.81 2.13
N GLU A 103 -5.93 9.73 2.19
CA GLU A 103 -4.82 9.68 3.14
C GLU A 103 -5.27 9.75 4.61
N ASN A 104 -6.36 10.42 4.88
CA ASN A 104 -6.86 10.55 6.25
C ASN A 104 -7.47 9.24 6.74
N GLU A 105 -8.25 8.56 5.90
CA GLU A 105 -8.80 7.24 6.22
C GLU A 105 -7.69 6.23 6.48
N ILE A 106 -6.65 6.25 5.63
CA ILE A 106 -5.51 5.34 5.77
C ILE A 106 -4.76 5.63 7.07
N MET A 107 -4.51 6.91 7.37
CA MET A 107 -3.82 7.27 8.59
C MET A 107 -4.58 6.82 9.83
N GLN A 108 -5.90 6.96 9.84
CA GLN A 108 -6.73 6.49 10.95
C GLN A 108 -6.63 4.97 11.11
N PHE A 109 -6.65 4.24 9.99
CA PHE A 109 -6.47 2.79 10.00
C PHE A 109 -5.11 2.40 10.58
N LEU A 110 -4.05 3.07 10.16
CA LEU A 110 -2.70 2.80 10.65
C LEU A 110 -2.59 3.09 12.15
N LYS A 111 -3.08 4.23 12.61
CA LYS A 111 -3.05 4.58 14.03
C LYS A 111 -3.71 3.54 14.92
N LYS A 112 -4.78 2.93 14.41
CA LYS A 112 -5.54 1.93 15.15
C LYS A 112 -4.86 0.56 15.19
N ASN A 113 -4.10 0.20 14.14
CA ASN A 113 -3.66 -1.18 13.95
C ASN A 113 -2.15 -1.40 14.04
N ILE A 114 -1.35 -0.38 13.80
CA ILE A 114 0.11 -0.51 13.68
C ILE A 114 0.77 -0.74 15.05
N HIS A 115 1.88 -1.46 15.05
CA HIS A 115 2.69 -1.71 16.25
C HIS A 115 4.15 -1.30 16.00
N ASN A 116 4.92 -1.16 17.08
CA ASN A 116 6.35 -0.86 16.98
C ASN A 116 7.05 -1.87 16.07
N ASN A 117 7.95 -1.37 15.24
CA ASN A 117 8.79 -2.12 14.30
C ASN A 117 8.04 -2.71 13.10
N ASP A 118 6.74 -2.49 12.96
CA ASP A 118 6.03 -2.88 11.75
C ASP A 118 6.62 -2.16 10.54
N ILE A 119 6.46 -2.76 9.36
CA ILE A 119 7.01 -2.23 8.11
C ILE A 119 5.86 -1.82 7.19
N ILE A 120 5.93 -0.58 6.72
CA ILE A 120 4.96 -0.05 5.76
C ILE A 120 5.66 0.21 4.42
N LEU A 121 5.09 -0.31 3.35
CA LEU A 121 5.45 0.07 1.98
C LEU A 121 4.31 0.90 1.38
N ILE A 122 4.64 2.04 0.79
CA ILE A 122 3.67 2.84 0.02
C ILE A 122 4.16 2.97 -1.41
N LYS A 123 3.30 2.59 -2.37
CA LYS A 123 3.58 2.77 -3.80
C LYS A 123 2.33 3.19 -4.56
N GLY A 124 2.51 4.13 -5.46
CA GLY A 124 1.45 4.67 -6.31
C GLY A 124 2.00 5.79 -7.18
N SER A 125 1.19 6.31 -8.10
CA SER A 125 1.60 7.43 -8.93
C SER A 125 1.69 8.73 -8.12
N ASN A 126 2.56 9.64 -8.55
CA ASN A 126 2.92 10.84 -7.80
C ASN A 126 1.71 11.72 -7.41
N SER A 127 0.70 11.82 -8.25
CA SER A 127 -0.46 12.69 -8.00
C SER A 127 -1.60 11.99 -7.23
N THR A 128 -1.37 10.81 -6.68
CA THR A 128 -2.39 10.04 -5.98
C THR A 128 -2.42 10.36 -4.48
N LYS A 129 -3.47 9.91 -3.80
CA LYS A 129 -3.63 10.10 -2.36
C LYS A 129 -2.53 9.43 -1.53
N VAL A 130 -1.95 8.34 -2.05
CA VAL A 130 -0.86 7.67 -1.34
C VAL A 130 0.41 8.52 -1.29
N ASN A 131 0.62 9.39 -2.26
CA ASN A 131 1.72 10.35 -2.20
C ASN A 131 1.52 11.34 -1.05
N LYS A 132 0.31 11.81 -0.83
CA LYS A 132 -0.03 12.67 0.31
C LYS A 132 0.20 11.94 1.64
N LEU A 133 -0.22 10.70 1.72
CA LEU A 133 0.02 9.86 2.91
C LEU A 133 1.53 9.72 3.18
N ALA A 134 2.32 9.44 2.17
CA ALA A 134 3.77 9.32 2.31
C ALA A 134 4.39 10.61 2.83
N ASN A 135 3.93 11.77 2.34
CA ASN A 135 4.39 13.06 2.82
C ASN A 135 4.05 13.27 4.30
N MET A 136 2.87 12.84 4.73
CA MET A 136 2.48 12.90 6.14
C MET A 136 3.40 12.04 7.02
N LEU A 137 3.75 10.83 6.57
CA LEU A 137 4.66 9.96 7.29
C LEU A 137 6.09 10.53 7.31
N ASN A 138 6.55 11.06 6.20
CA ASN A 138 7.89 11.65 6.11
C ASN A 138 8.06 12.90 6.97
N ALA A 139 6.98 13.61 7.27
CA ALA A 139 7.01 14.75 8.19
C ALA A 139 7.32 14.31 9.63
N ASN A 140 7.16 13.04 9.96
CA ASN A 140 7.38 12.47 11.28
C ASN A 140 8.59 11.51 11.32
N LYS A 141 9.62 11.80 10.52
CA LYS A 141 10.88 11.03 10.56
C LYS A 141 11.55 11.15 11.91
N GLU A 142 12.08 10.04 12.35
CA GLU A 142 12.91 9.98 13.56
C GLU A 142 14.29 10.61 13.32
#